data_e49a73ad2ceba0d311ddc46f8d8920b0
#
_entry.id   e49a73ad2ceba0d311ddc46f8d8920b0
#
_cell.length_a   1.000
_cell.length_b   1.000
_cell.length_c   1.000
_cell.angle_alpha   90.00
_cell.angle_beta   90.00
_cell.angle_gamma   90.00
#
_symmetry.space_group_name_H-M   'P 1'
#
loop_
_entity.id
_entity.type
_entity.pdbx_description
1 polymer ?
#
loop_
_entity_poly.entity_id
_entity_poly.type
_entity_poly.pdbx_seq_one_letter_code
_entity_poly.pdbx_strand_id
1 'polypeptide(L)'
;EDGGASLPVNLRDGATFIEFTAKTRMSGIDTADGRKIRKGASDRITAWVKEQGGSIPNDLEVIVNDIARKGGTPLVVAEGNNVLGVVALSDIVKTGIQQRFAQLRKMGLRTVMITGDNPLTAAAIAKEAGADDYLAEATPEDKLRMIREEQDKGKLVAMMGDGTNDAPALAQADVGLAMNSGTQAAKEAGNMVDLDSDPTKLLEVVEIGKQLLITRGSLTTFSIANDVAKYFAIIPALFAGSLPALGVLNVMALTSPTTAILSAVIFNAIIIPVLIPVALRGVKYTPKSADAMLSSNLLIYGLGGIIAPFIGIKLIDLLLTVVGVR
;
A
#
# COMPACT_ATOMS: atom_id res chain seq x y z
N GLU A 1 9.01 15.90 29.83
CA GLU A 1 10.01 16.47 30.79
C GLU A 1 9.41 17.75 31.32
N ASP A 2 9.31 17.89 32.60
CA ASP A 2 9.09 19.07 33.40
C ASP A 2 7.92 18.99 34.39
N GLY A 3 7.69 17.81 34.91
CA GLY A 3 6.84 17.67 36.09
C GLY A 3 7.59 17.60 37.44
N GLY A 4 8.90 17.81 37.49
CA GLY A 4 9.68 17.95 38.73
C GLY A 4 9.55 16.84 39.78
N ALA A 5 8.87 15.74 39.51
CA ALA A 5 8.69 14.62 40.41
C ALA A 5 9.84 13.62 40.25
N SER A 6 10.87 13.74 41.04
CA SER A 6 11.83 12.66 41.22
C SER A 6 11.12 11.49 41.93
N LEU A 7 11.05 10.33 41.26
CA LEU A 7 10.59 9.09 41.92
C LEU A 7 11.52 8.80 43.10
N PRO A 8 11.00 8.60 44.31
CA PRO A 8 11.80 8.16 45.44
C PRO A 8 12.53 6.87 45.05
N VAL A 9 13.84 6.85 45.19
CA VAL A 9 14.71 5.72 44.86
C VAL A 9 14.28 4.40 45.49
N ASN A 10 13.58 4.48 46.61
CA ASN A 10 13.13 3.33 47.43
C ASN A 10 11.86 2.62 46.90
N LEU A 11 11.14 3.18 45.94
CA LEU A 11 9.89 2.55 45.41
C LEU A 11 10.16 1.33 44.51
N ARG A 12 11.39 1.12 44.08
CA ARG A 12 11.75 -0.03 43.23
C ARG A 12 12.29 -1.22 44.00
N ASP A 13 12.82 -1.01 45.22
CA ASP A 13 13.41 -2.07 46.00
C ASP A 13 12.31 -2.97 46.55
N GLY A 14 12.32 -4.25 46.14
CA GLY A 14 11.34 -5.24 46.56
C GLY A 14 9.96 -5.12 45.89
N ALA A 15 9.82 -4.30 44.84
CA ALA A 15 8.58 -4.15 44.11
C ALA A 15 8.43 -5.20 42.99
N THR A 16 7.20 -5.68 42.81
CA THR A 16 6.85 -6.56 41.68
C THR A 16 6.18 -5.76 40.56
N PHE A 17 6.77 -5.78 39.40
CA PHE A 17 6.20 -5.14 38.22
C PHE A 17 5.20 -6.08 37.51
N ILE A 18 4.05 -5.53 37.12
CA ILE A 18 3.02 -6.23 36.37
C ILE A 18 3.06 -5.65 34.97
N GLU A 19 3.52 -6.46 34.01
CA GLU A 19 3.63 -6.07 32.60
C GLU A 19 2.24 -6.01 31.95
N PHE A 20 2.14 -5.11 30.96
CA PHE A 20 0.95 -5.00 30.14
C PHE A 20 0.80 -6.25 29.26
N THR A 21 -0.42 -6.78 29.21
CA THR A 21 -0.79 -7.82 28.25
C THR A 21 -2.05 -7.40 27.49
N ALA A 22 -2.19 -7.82 26.23
CA ALA A 22 -3.39 -7.57 25.44
C ALA A 22 -4.66 -8.16 26.09
N LYS A 23 -4.51 -9.24 26.88
CA LYS A 23 -5.60 -9.90 27.60
C LYS A 23 -6.05 -9.11 28.84
N THR A 24 -5.11 -8.62 29.65
CA THR A 24 -5.40 -7.87 30.87
C THR A 24 -5.69 -6.40 30.58
N ARG A 25 -5.10 -5.83 29.53
CA ARG A 25 -5.18 -4.41 29.15
C ARG A 25 -4.85 -3.45 30.31
N MET A 26 -4.01 -3.91 31.24
CA MET A 26 -3.50 -3.12 32.35
C MET A 26 -2.07 -3.52 32.69
N SER A 27 -1.34 -2.60 33.30
CA SER A 27 -0.01 -2.81 33.87
C SER A 27 0.08 -2.13 35.23
N GLY A 28 1.10 -2.41 36.00
CA GLY A 28 1.23 -1.78 37.30
C GLY A 28 2.43 -2.23 38.09
N ILE A 29 2.39 -1.91 39.40
CA ILE A 29 3.43 -2.22 40.36
C ILE A 29 2.79 -2.57 41.70
N ASP A 30 3.29 -3.60 42.34
CA ASP A 30 3.04 -3.93 43.72
C ASP A 30 4.30 -3.59 44.50
N THR A 31 4.21 -2.60 45.37
CA THR A 31 5.35 -2.10 46.17
C THR A 31 5.57 -2.96 47.41
N ALA A 32 6.78 -2.91 47.96
CA ALA A 32 7.15 -3.68 49.15
C ALA A 32 6.33 -3.30 50.42
N ASP A 33 5.80 -2.07 50.43
CA ASP A 33 4.90 -1.58 51.52
C ASP A 33 3.43 -2.00 51.33
N GLY A 34 3.13 -2.84 50.33
CA GLY A 34 1.81 -3.40 50.08
C GLY A 34 0.86 -2.55 49.23
N ARG A 35 1.34 -1.41 48.69
CA ARG A 35 0.53 -0.60 47.76
C ARG A 35 0.46 -1.29 46.40
N LYS A 36 -0.73 -1.29 45.80
CA LYS A 36 -0.98 -1.85 44.46
C LYS A 36 -1.43 -0.74 43.52
N ILE A 37 -0.59 -0.39 42.57
CA ILE A 37 -0.88 0.66 41.59
C ILE A 37 -1.11 0.01 40.22
N ARG A 38 -2.20 0.37 39.57
CA ARG A 38 -2.54 -0.12 38.21
C ARG A 38 -2.85 1.04 37.30
N LYS A 39 -2.45 0.89 36.05
CA LYS A 39 -2.86 1.77 34.91
C LYS A 39 -3.33 0.92 33.76
N GLY A 40 -4.32 1.39 33.00
CA GLY A 40 -4.81 0.66 31.84
C GLY A 40 -6.12 1.18 31.30
N ALA A 41 -6.76 0.36 30.48
CA ALA A 41 -8.05 0.65 29.90
C ALA A 41 -9.11 0.89 30.98
N SER A 42 -10.00 1.87 30.75
CA SER A 42 -11.00 2.31 31.76
C SER A 42 -11.87 1.17 32.23
N ASP A 43 -12.35 0.31 31.34
CA ASP A 43 -13.20 -0.86 31.68
C ASP A 43 -12.47 -1.84 32.62
N ARG A 44 -11.18 -2.06 32.41
CA ARG A 44 -10.37 -3.00 33.19
C ARG A 44 -10.01 -2.45 34.56
N ILE A 45 -9.59 -1.17 34.61
CA ILE A 45 -9.25 -0.53 35.87
C ILE A 45 -10.50 -0.35 36.76
N THR A 46 -11.64 0.04 36.17
CA THR A 46 -12.90 0.14 36.94
C THR A 46 -13.38 -1.20 37.49
N ALA A 47 -13.25 -2.28 36.73
CA ALA A 47 -13.53 -3.63 37.19
C ALA A 47 -12.59 -4.00 38.35
N TRP A 48 -11.28 -3.78 38.19
CA TRP A 48 -10.29 -4.07 39.22
C TRP A 48 -10.50 -3.28 40.51
N VAL A 49 -10.82 -1.96 40.41
CA VAL A 49 -11.14 -1.13 41.58
C VAL A 49 -12.37 -1.66 42.34
N LYS A 50 -13.42 -2.09 41.62
CA LYS A 50 -14.61 -2.70 42.22
C LYS A 50 -14.29 -4.03 42.93
N GLU A 51 -13.43 -4.86 42.35
CA GLU A 51 -12.94 -6.11 42.95
C GLU A 51 -12.16 -5.85 44.25
N GLN A 52 -11.48 -4.70 44.37
CA GLN A 52 -10.82 -4.25 45.60
C GLN A 52 -11.78 -3.57 46.58
N GLY A 53 -13.10 -3.58 46.32
CA GLY A 53 -14.09 -2.95 47.17
C GLY A 53 -14.19 -1.43 47.06
N GLY A 54 -13.67 -0.84 45.99
CA GLY A 54 -13.73 0.59 45.77
C GLY A 54 -14.96 1.07 45.01
N SER A 55 -15.15 2.39 45.00
CA SER A 55 -16.19 3.09 44.26
C SER A 55 -15.55 3.86 43.08
N ILE A 56 -16.31 4.02 42.01
CA ILE A 56 -15.88 4.73 40.82
C ILE A 56 -16.41 6.15 40.89
N PRO A 57 -15.56 7.19 40.70
CA PRO A 57 -16.00 8.59 40.58
C PRO A 57 -17.02 8.80 39.46
N ASN A 58 -18.09 9.56 39.73
CA ASN A 58 -19.17 9.78 38.76
C ASN A 58 -18.71 10.51 37.49
N ASP A 59 -17.67 11.29 37.57
CA ASP A 59 -17.10 12.08 36.47
C ASP A 59 -16.07 11.30 35.64
N LEU A 60 -15.62 10.14 36.09
CA LEU A 60 -14.59 9.35 35.40
C LEU A 60 -14.96 9.04 33.96
N GLU A 61 -16.18 8.58 33.73
CA GLU A 61 -16.64 8.22 32.39
C GLU A 61 -16.70 9.44 31.45
N VAL A 62 -17.12 10.59 31.98
CA VAL A 62 -17.17 11.83 31.22
C VAL A 62 -15.77 12.25 30.79
N ILE A 63 -14.78 12.20 31.69
CA ILE A 63 -13.39 12.55 31.42
C ILE A 63 -12.79 11.57 30.39
N VAL A 64 -12.99 10.28 30.58
CA VAL A 64 -12.51 9.22 29.65
C VAL A 64 -13.09 9.45 28.24
N ASN A 65 -14.39 9.69 28.14
CA ASN A 65 -15.05 9.91 26.85
C ASN A 65 -14.62 11.23 26.20
N ASP A 66 -14.37 12.30 26.95
CA ASP A 66 -13.87 13.56 26.40
C ASP A 66 -12.48 13.42 25.79
N ILE A 67 -11.57 12.74 26.49
CA ILE A 67 -10.23 12.43 25.99
C ILE A 67 -10.32 11.57 24.71
N ALA A 68 -11.14 10.53 24.73
CA ALA A 68 -11.29 9.61 23.60
C ALA A 68 -11.90 10.32 22.36
N ARG A 69 -12.89 11.19 22.55
CA ARG A 69 -13.49 11.99 21.46
C ARG A 69 -12.51 12.97 20.80
N LYS A 70 -11.48 13.40 21.55
CA LYS A 70 -10.39 14.23 21.05
C LYS A 70 -9.26 13.43 20.37
N GLY A 71 -9.46 12.11 20.20
CA GLY A 71 -8.46 11.22 19.60
C GLY A 71 -7.35 10.77 20.55
N GLY A 72 -7.46 11.10 21.85
CA GLY A 72 -6.51 10.64 22.84
C GLY A 72 -6.87 9.24 23.37
N THR A 73 -5.86 8.49 23.84
CA THR A 73 -6.05 7.21 24.54
C THR A 73 -6.08 7.46 26.05
N PRO A 74 -7.26 7.34 26.69
CA PRO A 74 -7.38 7.54 28.12
C PRO A 74 -6.88 6.30 28.90
N LEU A 75 -5.89 6.50 29.76
CA LEU A 75 -5.43 5.48 30.70
C LEU A 75 -5.85 5.86 32.10
N VAL A 76 -6.71 5.08 32.70
CA VAL A 76 -7.10 5.25 34.10
C VAL A 76 -6.01 4.73 35.01
N VAL A 77 -5.71 5.47 36.08
CA VAL A 77 -4.74 5.10 37.12
C VAL A 77 -5.46 4.95 38.43
N ALA A 78 -5.21 3.85 39.11
CA ALA A 78 -5.79 3.56 40.41
C ALA A 78 -4.77 2.97 41.39
N GLU A 79 -4.95 3.22 42.66
CA GLU A 79 -4.22 2.63 43.77
C GLU A 79 -5.19 1.91 44.70
N GLY A 80 -5.04 0.58 44.79
CA GLY A 80 -5.96 -0.25 45.57
C GLY A 80 -7.41 -0.04 45.14
N ASN A 81 -8.23 0.42 46.06
CA ASN A 81 -9.66 0.68 45.82
C ASN A 81 -10.00 2.12 45.41
N ASN A 82 -8.98 2.96 45.13
CA ASN A 82 -9.17 4.37 44.83
C ASN A 82 -8.69 4.71 43.41
N VAL A 83 -9.52 5.39 42.61
CA VAL A 83 -9.12 5.94 41.30
C VAL A 83 -8.38 7.25 41.55
N LEU A 84 -7.12 7.34 41.04
CA LEU A 84 -6.30 8.51 41.21
C LEU A 84 -6.54 9.57 40.11
N GLY A 85 -6.89 9.11 38.90
CA GLY A 85 -7.13 10.00 37.78
C GLY A 85 -6.98 9.32 36.41
N VAL A 86 -6.92 10.14 35.36
CA VAL A 86 -6.79 9.70 33.95
C VAL A 86 -5.60 10.37 33.30
N VAL A 87 -4.74 9.57 32.70
CA VAL A 87 -3.64 10.04 31.84
C VAL A 87 -4.13 10.03 30.40
N ALA A 88 -4.10 11.18 29.75
CA ALA A 88 -4.38 11.29 28.31
C ALA A 88 -3.10 11.06 27.52
N LEU A 89 -3.04 9.98 26.75
CA LEU A 89 -2.03 9.81 25.72
C LEU A 89 -2.60 10.37 24.42
N SER A 90 -1.83 11.19 23.71
CA SER A 90 -2.23 11.76 22.42
C SER A 90 -1.22 11.33 21.39
N ASP A 91 -1.68 10.56 20.40
CA ASP A 91 -0.91 10.27 19.21
C ASP A 91 -1.12 11.41 18.21
N ILE A 92 -0.02 11.93 17.69
CA ILE A 92 -0.08 12.96 16.66
C ILE A 92 -0.16 12.25 15.31
N VAL A 93 -1.27 12.44 14.61
CA VAL A 93 -1.39 11.97 13.23
C VAL A 93 -0.32 12.66 12.36
N LYS A 94 0.49 11.86 11.67
CA LYS A 94 1.58 12.38 10.83
C LYS A 94 1.05 13.35 9.78
N THR A 95 1.74 14.49 9.63
CA THR A 95 1.39 15.53 8.67
C THR A 95 1.33 14.95 7.24
N GLY A 96 0.26 15.25 6.50
CA GLY A 96 0.12 14.82 5.10
C GLY A 96 -0.51 13.43 4.90
N ILE A 97 -0.82 12.67 5.96
CA ILE A 97 -1.42 11.34 5.82
C ILE A 97 -2.79 11.37 5.14
N GLN A 98 -3.60 12.39 5.38
CA GLN A 98 -4.88 12.58 4.70
C GLN A 98 -4.73 12.68 3.18
N GLN A 99 -3.73 13.43 2.72
CA GLN A 99 -3.46 13.58 1.29
C GLN A 99 -3.02 12.25 0.67
N ARG A 100 -2.22 11.48 1.40
CA ARG A 100 -1.76 10.16 0.96
C ARG A 100 -2.91 9.15 0.88
N PHE A 101 -3.78 9.12 1.87
CA PHE A 101 -4.98 8.26 1.82
C PHE A 101 -5.94 8.68 0.71
N ALA A 102 -6.10 9.98 0.46
CA ALA A 102 -6.85 10.46 -0.70
C ALA A 102 -6.24 10.02 -2.05
N GLN A 103 -4.91 9.93 -2.15
CA GLN A 103 -4.22 9.38 -3.32
C GLN A 103 -4.47 7.87 -3.47
N LEU A 104 -4.35 7.08 -2.38
CA LEU A 104 -4.69 5.65 -2.39
C LEU A 104 -6.12 5.41 -2.86
N ARG A 105 -7.07 6.21 -2.37
CA ARG A 105 -8.48 6.14 -2.80
C ARG A 105 -8.67 6.43 -4.29
N LYS A 106 -7.97 7.44 -4.84
CA LYS A 106 -7.97 7.71 -6.28
C LYS A 106 -7.42 6.55 -7.12
N MET A 107 -6.55 5.75 -6.52
CA MET A 107 -6.01 4.54 -7.15
C MET A 107 -6.95 3.32 -7.02
N GLY A 108 -8.13 3.50 -6.40
CA GLY A 108 -9.12 2.44 -6.18
C GLY A 108 -8.79 1.54 -4.97
N LEU A 109 -7.93 2.00 -4.06
CA LEU A 109 -7.59 1.27 -2.83
C LEU A 109 -8.47 1.76 -1.69
N ARG A 110 -8.99 0.81 -0.89
CA ARG A 110 -9.68 1.07 0.37
C ARG A 110 -8.69 1.01 1.51
N THR A 111 -8.75 1.97 2.41
CA THR A 111 -7.88 2.05 3.59
C THR A 111 -8.69 1.75 4.84
N VAL A 112 -8.19 0.85 5.67
CA VAL A 112 -8.82 0.48 6.94
C VAL A 112 -7.80 0.63 8.06
N MET A 113 -8.11 1.42 9.06
CA MET A 113 -7.30 1.55 10.27
C MET A 113 -7.68 0.45 11.25
N ILE A 114 -6.70 -0.30 11.75
CA ILE A 114 -6.93 -1.35 12.74
C ILE A 114 -6.15 -1.00 14.01
N THR A 115 -6.85 -0.86 15.11
CA THR A 115 -6.24 -0.46 16.39
C THR A 115 -6.81 -1.25 17.58
N GLY A 116 -6.02 -1.38 18.63
CA GLY A 116 -6.49 -1.90 19.93
C GLY A 116 -7.21 -0.86 20.80
N ASP A 117 -7.30 0.40 20.36
CA ASP A 117 -7.98 1.48 21.07
C ASP A 117 -9.50 1.29 21.11
N ASN A 118 -10.14 2.03 22.01
CA ASN A 118 -11.59 2.04 22.11
C ASN A 118 -12.23 2.69 20.85
N PRO A 119 -13.52 2.41 20.56
CA PRO A 119 -14.19 2.88 19.36
C PRO A 119 -14.23 4.40 19.19
N LEU A 120 -14.31 5.18 20.28
CA LEU A 120 -14.34 6.65 20.20
C LEU A 120 -13.00 7.22 19.76
N THR A 121 -11.90 6.74 20.35
CA THR A 121 -10.53 7.11 19.94
C THR A 121 -10.26 6.68 18.50
N ALA A 122 -10.59 5.43 18.16
CA ALA A 122 -10.40 4.89 16.82
C ALA A 122 -11.16 5.71 15.75
N ALA A 123 -12.42 6.06 16.02
CA ALA A 123 -13.23 6.88 15.11
C ALA A 123 -12.63 8.28 14.92
N ALA A 124 -12.15 8.91 16.00
CA ALA A 124 -11.53 10.24 15.93
C ALA A 124 -10.25 10.22 15.09
N ILE A 125 -9.34 9.27 15.35
CA ILE A 125 -8.07 9.13 14.63
C ILE A 125 -8.32 8.75 13.15
N ALA A 126 -9.22 7.80 12.86
CA ALA A 126 -9.55 7.41 11.50
C ALA A 126 -10.11 8.58 10.68
N LYS A 127 -10.97 9.39 11.29
CA LYS A 127 -11.51 10.61 10.67
C LYS A 127 -10.41 11.65 10.42
N GLU A 128 -9.53 11.88 11.39
CA GLU A 128 -8.41 12.81 11.26
C GLU A 128 -7.42 12.32 10.20
N ALA A 129 -7.09 11.04 10.17
CA ALA A 129 -6.22 10.44 9.17
C ALA A 129 -6.87 10.35 7.77
N GLY A 130 -8.20 10.41 7.70
CA GLY A 130 -8.95 10.27 6.45
C GLY A 130 -9.03 8.82 5.94
N ALA A 131 -8.97 7.83 6.84
CA ALA A 131 -9.18 6.43 6.52
C ALA A 131 -10.64 6.18 6.07
N ASP A 132 -10.84 5.17 5.22
CA ASP A 132 -12.19 4.85 4.70
C ASP A 132 -13.03 4.10 5.74
N ASP A 133 -12.34 3.34 6.62
CA ASP A 133 -12.99 2.54 7.66
C ASP A 133 -12.02 2.30 8.82
N TYR A 134 -12.52 1.76 9.93
CA TYR A 134 -11.67 1.38 11.06
C TYR A 134 -12.22 0.15 11.80
N LEU A 135 -11.32 -0.59 12.45
CA LEU A 135 -11.61 -1.66 13.38
C LEU A 135 -10.97 -1.31 14.71
N ALA A 136 -11.83 -1.09 15.73
CA ALA A 136 -11.42 -0.78 17.10
C ALA A 136 -11.34 -2.03 17.95
N GLU A 137 -10.63 -1.95 19.10
CA GLU A 137 -10.45 -3.04 20.07
C GLU A 137 -10.00 -4.38 19.44
N ALA A 138 -9.28 -4.29 18.32
CA ALA A 138 -8.90 -5.43 17.51
C ALA A 138 -7.86 -6.30 18.24
N THR A 139 -8.18 -7.57 18.37
CA THR A 139 -7.22 -8.61 18.77
C THR A 139 -6.33 -9.03 17.59
N PRO A 140 -5.19 -9.72 17.82
CA PRO A 140 -4.40 -10.29 16.72
C PRO A 140 -5.21 -11.22 15.81
N GLU A 141 -6.14 -11.98 16.40
CA GLU A 141 -7.05 -12.89 15.70
C GLU A 141 -8.04 -12.12 14.80
N ASP A 142 -8.55 -10.98 15.27
CA ASP A 142 -9.44 -10.12 14.49
C ASP A 142 -8.73 -9.53 13.27
N LYS A 143 -7.48 -9.09 13.44
CA LYS A 143 -6.63 -8.60 12.34
C LYS A 143 -6.45 -9.67 11.27
N LEU A 144 -6.08 -10.88 11.69
CA LEU A 144 -5.88 -12.02 10.81
C LEU A 144 -7.17 -12.42 10.07
N ARG A 145 -8.30 -12.47 10.80
CA ARG A 145 -9.61 -12.78 10.21
C ARG A 145 -10.01 -11.78 9.14
N MET A 146 -9.87 -10.49 9.41
CA MET A 146 -10.21 -9.43 8.46
C MET A 146 -9.42 -9.56 7.15
N ILE A 147 -8.12 -9.87 7.23
CA ILE A 147 -7.28 -10.08 6.04
C ILE A 147 -7.80 -11.25 5.22
N ARG A 148 -8.07 -12.40 5.86
CA ARG A 148 -8.60 -13.58 5.19
C ARG A 148 -9.95 -13.32 4.53
N GLU A 149 -10.86 -12.64 5.21
CA GLU A 149 -12.18 -12.29 4.66
C GLU A 149 -12.09 -11.41 3.41
N GLU A 150 -11.12 -10.50 3.33
CA GLU A 150 -10.92 -9.69 2.12
C GLU A 150 -10.21 -10.51 1.00
N GLN A 151 -9.28 -11.40 1.36
CA GLN A 151 -8.63 -12.31 0.41
C GLN A 151 -9.63 -13.32 -0.18
N ASP A 152 -10.54 -13.86 0.63
CA ASP A 152 -11.62 -14.77 0.19
C ASP A 152 -12.57 -14.11 -0.82
N LYS A 153 -12.70 -12.78 -0.77
CA LYS A 153 -13.41 -11.98 -1.77
C LYS A 153 -12.60 -11.73 -3.05
N GLY A 154 -11.41 -12.31 -3.16
CA GLY A 154 -10.50 -12.14 -4.30
C GLY A 154 -9.73 -10.82 -4.32
N LYS A 155 -9.64 -10.13 -3.19
CA LYS A 155 -8.88 -8.89 -3.08
C LYS A 155 -7.45 -9.15 -2.62
N LEU A 156 -6.53 -8.33 -3.09
CA LEU A 156 -5.17 -8.26 -2.56
C LEU A 156 -5.14 -7.32 -1.35
N VAL A 157 -4.52 -7.79 -0.28
CA VAL A 157 -4.46 -7.07 1.00
C VAL A 157 -3.02 -6.69 1.32
N ALA A 158 -2.77 -5.40 1.54
CA ALA A 158 -1.54 -4.91 2.14
C ALA A 158 -1.77 -4.61 3.62
N MET A 159 -0.91 -5.11 4.48
CA MET A 159 -0.91 -4.86 5.92
C MET A 159 0.36 -4.14 6.32
N MET A 160 0.20 -3.14 7.19
CA MET A 160 1.32 -2.45 7.82
C MET A 160 1.20 -2.60 9.33
N GLY A 161 2.33 -2.84 10.00
CA GLY A 161 2.36 -2.99 11.44
C GLY A 161 3.77 -2.94 12.02
N ASP A 162 3.88 -2.73 13.32
CA ASP A 162 5.14 -2.62 14.05
C ASP A 162 5.21 -3.52 15.30
N GLY A 163 4.07 -4.03 15.75
CA GLY A 163 3.96 -4.83 16.96
C GLY A 163 4.14 -6.34 16.74
N THR A 164 4.52 -7.05 17.79
CA THR A 164 4.51 -8.53 17.81
C THR A 164 3.11 -9.08 17.53
N ASN A 165 2.08 -8.36 17.97
CA ASN A 165 0.68 -8.71 17.74
C ASN A 165 0.26 -8.59 16.26
N ASP A 166 1.05 -7.90 15.45
CA ASP A 166 0.81 -7.72 14.00
C ASP A 166 1.47 -8.83 13.16
N ALA A 167 2.42 -9.56 13.74
CA ALA A 167 3.19 -10.57 13.01
C ALA A 167 2.33 -11.60 12.26
N PRO A 168 1.28 -12.21 12.85
CA PRO A 168 0.43 -13.15 12.11
C PRO A 168 -0.32 -12.49 10.95
N ALA A 169 -0.76 -11.24 11.11
CA ALA A 169 -1.46 -10.47 10.09
C ALA A 169 -0.51 -10.03 8.96
N LEU A 170 0.71 -9.61 9.30
CA LEU A 170 1.77 -9.29 8.33
C LEU A 170 2.16 -10.49 7.47
N ALA A 171 2.29 -11.67 8.09
CA ALA A 171 2.61 -12.91 7.38
C ALA A 171 1.47 -13.39 6.46
N GLN A 172 0.22 -13.15 6.82
CA GLN A 172 -0.96 -13.54 6.05
C GLN A 172 -1.21 -12.62 4.86
N ALA A 173 -0.91 -11.33 4.99
CA ALA A 173 -1.18 -10.35 3.94
C ALA A 173 -0.38 -10.63 2.66
N ASP A 174 -0.93 -10.28 1.49
CA ASP A 174 -0.23 -10.37 0.20
C ASP A 174 1.01 -9.46 0.19
N VAL A 175 0.91 -8.31 0.84
CA VAL A 175 2.03 -7.40 1.11
C VAL A 175 2.04 -7.06 2.60
N GLY A 176 2.99 -7.64 3.33
CA GLY A 176 3.25 -7.35 4.75
C GLY A 176 4.40 -6.37 4.89
N LEU A 177 4.14 -5.12 5.25
CA LEU A 177 5.14 -4.07 5.44
C LEU A 177 5.36 -3.82 6.93
N ALA A 178 6.49 -4.26 7.45
CA ALA A 178 6.89 -3.99 8.83
C ALA A 178 7.63 -2.66 8.92
N MET A 179 7.43 -1.93 10.02
CA MET A 179 8.20 -0.71 10.31
C MET A 179 9.59 -1.06 10.85
N ASN A 180 10.61 -0.29 10.49
CA ASN A 180 11.97 -0.49 11.03
C ASN A 180 12.03 -0.27 12.55
N SER A 181 11.22 0.64 13.07
CA SER A 181 11.04 0.85 14.52
C SER A 181 10.28 -0.30 15.21
N GLY A 182 9.69 -1.20 14.45
CA GLY A 182 8.88 -2.30 14.96
C GLY A 182 9.70 -3.43 15.60
N THR A 183 8.97 -4.36 16.21
CA THR A 183 9.56 -5.54 16.86
C THR A 183 10.23 -6.47 15.85
N GLN A 184 11.18 -7.28 16.33
CA GLN A 184 11.86 -8.26 15.49
C GLN A 184 10.86 -9.26 14.87
N ALA A 185 9.85 -9.68 15.65
CA ALA A 185 8.80 -10.57 15.17
C ALA A 185 8.00 -9.98 14.00
N ALA A 186 7.66 -8.68 14.04
CA ALA A 186 6.99 -8.00 12.94
C ALA A 186 7.87 -7.94 11.69
N LYS A 187 9.17 -7.63 11.84
CA LYS A 187 10.11 -7.56 10.72
C LYS A 187 10.35 -8.92 10.05
N GLU A 188 10.38 -9.99 10.81
CA GLU A 188 10.53 -11.35 10.27
C GLU A 188 9.26 -11.87 9.60
N ALA A 189 8.09 -11.43 10.07
CA ALA A 189 6.81 -11.82 9.51
C ALA A 189 6.46 -11.08 8.22
N GLY A 190 6.87 -9.81 8.11
CA GLY A 190 6.63 -9.01 6.90
C GLY A 190 7.52 -9.44 5.73
N ASN A 191 7.00 -9.36 4.51
CA ASN A 191 7.80 -9.59 3.31
C ASN A 191 8.57 -8.33 2.85
N MET A 192 8.32 -7.19 3.50
CA MET A 192 9.01 -5.92 3.29
C MET A 192 9.24 -5.21 4.63
N VAL A 193 10.31 -4.41 4.71
CA VAL A 193 10.59 -3.55 5.86
C VAL A 193 10.75 -2.11 5.37
N ASP A 194 9.97 -1.21 5.95
CA ASP A 194 10.11 0.23 5.71
C ASP A 194 11.18 0.82 6.65
N LEU A 195 12.30 1.22 6.08
CA LEU A 195 13.46 1.71 6.84
C LEU A 195 13.19 3.08 7.50
N ASP A 196 12.31 3.88 6.92
CA ASP A 196 11.96 5.22 7.43
C ASP A 196 10.86 5.15 8.50
N SER A 197 10.24 4.00 8.70
CA SER A 197 9.06 3.82 9.58
C SER A 197 7.93 4.81 9.26
N ASP A 198 7.70 5.02 7.96
CA ASP A 198 6.68 5.96 7.47
C ASP A 198 5.53 5.20 6.79
N PRO A 199 4.33 5.16 7.40
CA PRO A 199 3.18 4.45 6.84
C PRO A 199 2.76 4.96 5.44
N THR A 200 3.21 6.13 5.03
CA THR A 200 2.92 6.65 3.69
C THR A 200 3.73 5.97 2.59
N LYS A 201 4.79 5.23 2.94
CA LYS A 201 5.64 4.47 1.98
C LYS A 201 4.88 3.38 1.24
N LEU A 202 3.82 2.83 1.80
CA LEU A 202 2.96 1.89 1.09
C LEU A 202 2.41 2.49 -0.21
N LEU A 203 2.13 3.79 -0.25
CA LEU A 203 1.72 4.47 -1.47
C LEU A 203 2.80 4.35 -2.56
N GLU A 204 4.07 4.59 -2.21
CA GLU A 204 5.19 4.48 -3.16
C GLU A 204 5.35 3.05 -3.69
N VAL A 205 5.21 2.05 -2.82
CA VAL A 205 5.25 0.62 -3.20
C VAL A 205 4.14 0.31 -4.21
N VAL A 206 2.92 0.76 -3.94
CA VAL A 206 1.78 0.54 -4.84
C VAL A 206 1.96 1.30 -6.16
N GLU A 207 2.46 2.54 -6.12
CA GLU A 207 2.74 3.32 -7.34
C GLU A 207 3.77 2.64 -8.22
N ILE A 208 4.89 2.17 -7.64
CA ILE A 208 5.94 1.45 -8.37
C ILE A 208 5.38 0.14 -8.95
N GLY A 209 4.65 -0.64 -8.16
CA GLY A 209 4.02 -1.88 -8.63
C GLY A 209 3.07 -1.65 -9.81
N LYS A 210 2.20 -0.65 -9.72
CA LYS A 210 1.30 -0.27 -10.80
C LYS A 210 2.05 0.26 -12.02
N GLN A 211 3.10 1.06 -11.83
CA GLN A 211 3.94 1.55 -12.92
C GLN A 211 4.61 0.40 -13.70
N LEU A 212 5.12 -0.61 -13.01
CA LEU A 212 5.71 -1.80 -13.63
C LEU A 212 4.68 -2.58 -14.46
N LEU A 213 3.50 -2.82 -13.91
CA LEU A 213 2.42 -3.51 -14.61
C LEU A 213 1.96 -2.76 -15.86
N ILE A 214 1.79 -1.43 -15.75
CA ILE A 214 1.37 -0.59 -16.87
C ILE A 214 2.47 -0.56 -17.94
N THR A 215 3.73 -0.42 -17.56
CA THR A 215 4.86 -0.43 -18.50
C THR A 215 4.89 -1.73 -19.28
N ARG A 216 4.77 -2.86 -18.60
CA ARG A 216 4.69 -4.18 -19.25
C ARG A 216 3.50 -4.28 -20.21
N GLY A 217 2.31 -3.87 -19.78
CA GLY A 217 1.10 -3.86 -20.60
C GLY A 217 1.23 -2.96 -21.84
N SER A 218 1.78 -1.77 -21.67
CA SER A 218 2.00 -0.81 -22.76
C SER A 218 2.97 -1.34 -23.82
N LEU A 219 4.09 -1.90 -23.39
CA LEU A 219 5.09 -2.48 -24.30
C LEU A 219 4.54 -3.72 -25.01
N THR A 220 3.80 -4.56 -24.32
CA THR A 220 3.13 -5.73 -24.95
C THR A 220 2.11 -5.28 -26.00
N THR A 221 1.29 -4.29 -25.68
CA THR A 221 0.29 -3.73 -26.61
C THR A 221 0.98 -3.14 -27.85
N PHE A 222 2.04 -2.36 -27.65
CA PHE A 222 2.83 -1.82 -28.77
C PHE A 222 3.43 -2.94 -29.63
N SER A 223 4.04 -3.96 -29.01
CA SER A 223 4.67 -5.07 -29.71
C SER A 223 3.68 -5.84 -30.57
N ILE A 224 2.51 -6.20 -30.03
CA ILE A 224 1.46 -6.91 -30.77
C ILE A 224 0.97 -6.05 -31.95
N ALA A 225 0.68 -4.76 -31.71
CA ALA A 225 0.22 -3.85 -32.74
C ALA A 225 1.26 -3.68 -33.86
N ASN A 226 2.54 -3.56 -33.48
CA ASN A 226 3.67 -3.47 -34.39
C ASN A 226 3.85 -4.74 -35.24
N ASP A 227 3.67 -5.92 -34.64
CA ASP A 227 3.76 -7.18 -35.38
C ASP A 227 2.60 -7.35 -36.37
N VAL A 228 1.38 -7.01 -35.96
CA VAL A 228 0.22 -6.99 -36.89
C VAL A 228 0.45 -6.04 -38.06
N ALA A 229 0.98 -4.84 -37.80
CA ALA A 229 1.25 -3.86 -38.84
C ALA A 229 2.29 -4.34 -39.89
N LYS A 230 3.29 -5.11 -39.47
CA LYS A 230 4.31 -5.70 -40.38
C LYS A 230 3.73 -6.72 -41.35
N TYR A 231 2.65 -7.40 -41.00
CA TYR A 231 2.00 -8.32 -41.96
C TYR A 231 1.51 -7.61 -43.22
N PHE A 232 1.15 -6.35 -43.15
CA PHE A 232 0.81 -5.54 -44.31
C PHE A 232 2.00 -5.22 -45.24
N ALA A 233 3.23 -5.39 -44.76
CA ALA A 233 4.43 -5.34 -45.60
C ALA A 233 4.83 -6.72 -46.10
N ILE A 234 4.85 -7.74 -45.21
CA ILE A 234 5.42 -9.06 -45.49
C ILE A 234 4.52 -9.92 -46.36
N ILE A 235 3.20 -9.97 -46.05
CA ILE A 235 2.27 -10.85 -46.80
C ILE A 235 2.17 -10.48 -48.27
N PRO A 236 1.97 -9.20 -48.69
CA PRO A 236 1.98 -8.84 -50.09
C PRO A 236 3.31 -9.15 -50.77
N ALA A 237 4.44 -8.88 -50.08
CA ALA A 237 5.76 -9.14 -50.61
C ALA A 237 6.01 -10.62 -50.95
N LEU A 238 5.52 -11.53 -50.10
CA LEU A 238 5.72 -12.96 -50.30
C LEU A 238 4.73 -13.61 -51.26
N PHE A 239 3.50 -13.14 -51.30
CA PHE A 239 2.40 -13.91 -51.92
C PHE A 239 1.71 -13.17 -53.10
N ALA A 240 1.89 -11.85 -53.30
CA ALA A 240 1.18 -11.15 -54.36
C ALA A 240 1.52 -11.66 -55.77
N GLY A 241 2.70 -12.24 -55.96
CA GLY A 241 3.08 -12.91 -57.19
C GLY A 241 2.31 -14.19 -57.48
N SER A 242 1.99 -14.97 -56.45
CA SER A 242 1.24 -16.24 -56.56
C SER A 242 -0.25 -16.06 -56.37
N LEU A 243 -0.64 -15.09 -55.55
CA LEU A 243 -2.02 -14.74 -55.22
C LEU A 243 -2.24 -13.24 -55.34
N PRO A 244 -2.53 -12.74 -56.58
CA PRO A 244 -2.65 -11.30 -56.83
C PRO A 244 -3.65 -10.55 -55.97
N ALA A 245 -4.69 -11.26 -55.45
CA ALA A 245 -5.67 -10.69 -54.53
C ALA A 245 -5.05 -10.18 -53.23
N LEU A 246 -3.93 -10.75 -52.77
CA LEU A 246 -3.22 -10.30 -51.56
C LEU A 246 -2.45 -8.98 -51.77
N GLY A 247 -2.29 -8.53 -53.01
CA GLY A 247 -1.75 -7.22 -53.31
C GLY A 247 -2.54 -6.05 -52.72
N VAL A 248 -3.83 -6.25 -52.45
CA VAL A 248 -4.68 -5.27 -51.72
C VAL A 248 -4.14 -4.95 -50.33
N LEU A 249 -3.43 -5.89 -49.68
CA LEU A 249 -2.81 -5.69 -48.37
C LEU A 249 -1.56 -4.79 -48.44
N ASN A 250 -1.03 -4.46 -49.61
CA ASN A 250 0.09 -3.55 -49.74
C ASN A 250 -0.34 -2.07 -49.52
N VAL A 251 -0.94 -1.80 -48.40
CA VAL A 251 -1.41 -0.47 -47.96
C VAL A 251 -0.26 0.52 -47.86
N MET A 252 0.95 0.03 -47.55
CA MET A 252 2.16 0.87 -47.43
C MET A 252 2.71 1.25 -48.82
N ALA A 253 2.22 0.69 -49.94
CA ALA A 253 2.70 0.88 -51.29
C ALA A 253 4.23 0.74 -51.36
N LEU A 254 4.76 -0.39 -50.91
CA LEU A 254 6.20 -0.68 -50.91
C LEU A 254 6.69 -0.98 -52.32
N THR A 255 7.94 -0.59 -52.60
CA THR A 255 8.49 -0.53 -53.95
C THR A 255 8.71 -1.90 -54.56
N SER A 256 9.23 -2.85 -53.83
CA SER A 256 9.46 -4.23 -54.28
C SER A 256 9.32 -5.25 -53.14
N PRO A 257 9.13 -6.55 -53.44
CA PRO A 257 9.16 -7.57 -52.42
C PRO A 257 10.45 -7.61 -51.58
N THR A 258 11.57 -7.41 -52.22
CA THR A 258 12.91 -7.40 -51.60
C THR A 258 13.02 -6.25 -50.61
N THR A 259 12.70 -5.01 -51.07
CA THR A 259 12.78 -3.82 -50.22
C THR A 259 11.75 -3.88 -49.07
N ALA A 260 10.58 -4.44 -49.32
CA ALA A 260 9.53 -4.60 -48.31
C ALA A 260 10.00 -5.49 -47.13
N ILE A 261 10.58 -6.65 -47.45
CA ILE A 261 11.08 -7.57 -46.41
C ILE A 261 12.27 -6.95 -45.66
N LEU A 262 13.23 -6.37 -46.45
CA LEU A 262 14.43 -5.80 -45.86
C LEU A 262 14.11 -4.59 -44.97
N SER A 263 13.22 -3.71 -45.39
CA SER A 263 12.80 -2.56 -44.59
C SER A 263 12.05 -2.97 -43.30
N ALA A 264 11.25 -4.03 -43.36
CA ALA A 264 10.59 -4.57 -42.15
C ALA A 264 11.60 -5.14 -41.17
N VAL A 265 12.63 -5.85 -41.64
CA VAL A 265 13.72 -6.38 -40.79
C VAL A 265 14.56 -5.26 -40.20
N ILE A 266 14.98 -4.28 -41.01
CA ILE A 266 15.76 -3.13 -40.52
C ILE A 266 14.95 -2.32 -39.49
N PHE A 267 13.66 -2.06 -39.76
CA PHE A 267 12.80 -1.38 -38.82
C PHE A 267 12.75 -2.11 -37.50
N ASN A 268 12.61 -3.46 -37.50
CA ASN A 268 12.59 -4.24 -36.29
C ASN A 268 13.90 -4.16 -35.50
N ALA A 269 15.03 -4.17 -36.21
CA ALA A 269 16.36 -4.00 -35.60
C ALA A 269 16.55 -2.62 -34.94
N ILE A 270 15.86 -1.59 -35.43
CA ILE A 270 15.91 -0.22 -34.87
C ILE A 270 14.94 -0.05 -33.73
N ILE A 271 13.69 -0.53 -33.88
CA ILE A 271 12.64 -0.26 -32.89
C ILE A 271 12.91 -0.95 -31.54
N ILE A 272 13.54 -2.14 -31.54
CA ILE A 272 13.84 -2.86 -30.30
C ILE A 272 14.79 -2.05 -29.39
N PRO A 273 15.98 -1.59 -29.84
CA PRO A 273 16.84 -0.72 -29.04
C PRO A 273 16.17 0.58 -28.60
N VAL A 274 15.28 1.16 -29.42
CA VAL A 274 14.53 2.38 -29.05
C VAL A 274 13.53 2.13 -27.93
N LEU A 275 12.95 0.94 -27.84
CA LEU A 275 12.01 0.59 -26.76
C LEU A 275 12.70 0.24 -25.45
N ILE A 276 13.98 -0.16 -25.45
CA ILE A 276 14.71 -0.51 -24.22
C ILE A 276 14.72 0.65 -23.20
N PRO A 277 15.07 1.90 -23.54
CA PRO A 277 15.01 3.01 -22.59
C PRO A 277 13.60 3.25 -22.03
N VAL A 278 12.55 3.02 -22.81
CA VAL A 278 11.16 3.15 -22.37
C VAL A 278 10.84 2.05 -21.37
N ALA A 279 11.30 0.82 -21.62
CA ALA A 279 11.15 -0.31 -20.70
C ALA A 279 11.87 -0.08 -19.37
N LEU A 280 13.09 0.46 -19.42
CA LEU A 280 13.92 0.70 -18.22
C LEU A 280 13.43 1.88 -17.38
N ARG A 281 13.00 2.97 -18.00
CA ARG A 281 12.49 4.15 -17.28
C ARG A 281 11.05 3.98 -16.80
N GLY A 282 10.32 3.06 -17.38
CA GLY A 282 8.90 2.88 -17.19
C GLY A 282 8.03 3.96 -17.83
N VAL A 283 6.78 3.63 -18.06
CA VAL A 283 5.75 4.58 -18.51
C VAL A 283 5.33 5.42 -17.32
N LYS A 284 5.22 6.74 -17.49
CA LYS A 284 4.80 7.64 -16.41
C LYS A 284 3.44 7.21 -15.85
N TYR A 285 3.43 6.85 -14.57
CA TYR A 285 2.20 6.54 -13.87
C TYR A 285 1.45 7.83 -13.50
N THR A 286 0.16 7.86 -13.79
CA THR A 286 -0.77 8.88 -13.29
C THR A 286 -1.91 8.15 -12.60
N PRO A 287 -2.27 8.52 -11.35
CA PRO A 287 -3.38 7.87 -10.63
C PRO A 287 -4.69 8.04 -11.40
N LYS A 288 -5.19 6.94 -11.98
CA LYS A 288 -6.45 6.86 -12.73
C LYS A 288 -7.12 5.52 -12.43
N SER A 289 -8.41 5.41 -12.78
CA SER A 289 -9.11 4.12 -12.73
C SER A 289 -8.50 3.11 -13.73
N ALA A 290 -8.67 1.81 -13.48
CA ALA A 290 -8.15 0.76 -14.33
C ALA A 290 -8.64 0.89 -15.79
N ASP A 291 -9.93 1.20 -16.01
CA ASP A 291 -10.52 1.38 -17.33
C ASP A 291 -9.96 2.57 -18.09
N ALA A 292 -9.77 3.71 -17.41
CA ALA A 292 -9.17 4.89 -18.01
C ALA A 292 -7.69 4.66 -18.39
N MET A 293 -6.98 3.85 -17.59
CA MET A 293 -5.60 3.45 -17.87
C MET A 293 -5.51 2.51 -19.08
N LEU A 294 -6.37 1.50 -19.13
CA LEU A 294 -6.44 0.56 -20.25
C LEU A 294 -6.76 1.30 -21.55
N SER A 295 -7.76 2.16 -21.56
CA SER A 295 -8.14 2.97 -22.74
C SER A 295 -7.01 3.87 -23.20
N SER A 296 -6.31 4.52 -22.28
CA SER A 296 -5.15 5.38 -22.59
C SER A 296 -4.00 4.56 -23.19
N ASN A 297 -3.72 3.38 -22.66
CA ASN A 297 -2.68 2.48 -23.17
C ASN A 297 -3.01 1.95 -24.56
N LEU A 298 -4.24 1.52 -24.80
CA LEU A 298 -4.69 1.06 -26.12
C LEU A 298 -4.60 2.19 -27.16
N LEU A 299 -4.99 3.40 -26.79
CA LEU A 299 -4.95 4.53 -27.70
C LEU A 299 -3.49 4.93 -28.03
N ILE A 300 -2.62 5.08 -27.03
CA ILE A 300 -1.25 5.56 -27.24
C ILE A 300 -0.35 4.46 -27.82
N TYR A 301 -0.33 3.28 -27.19
CA TYR A 301 0.62 2.22 -27.55
C TYR A 301 0.06 1.29 -28.62
N GLY A 302 -1.26 1.06 -28.68
CA GLY A 302 -1.91 0.31 -29.75
C GLY A 302 -1.87 1.06 -31.06
N LEU A 303 -2.37 2.29 -31.08
CA LEU A 303 -2.34 3.13 -32.28
C LEU A 303 -0.90 3.48 -32.69
N GLY A 304 -0.06 3.84 -31.72
CA GLY A 304 1.36 4.11 -31.95
C GLY A 304 2.09 2.89 -32.51
N GLY A 305 1.79 1.70 -31.99
CA GLY A 305 2.33 0.42 -32.49
C GLY A 305 1.92 0.08 -33.92
N ILE A 306 0.75 0.56 -34.37
CA ILE A 306 0.33 0.45 -35.78
C ILE A 306 1.02 1.52 -36.64
N ILE A 307 0.95 2.77 -36.26
CA ILE A 307 1.41 3.90 -37.04
C ILE A 307 2.94 3.90 -37.24
N ALA A 308 3.69 3.59 -36.18
CA ALA A 308 5.15 3.62 -36.21
C ALA A 308 5.76 2.71 -37.29
N PRO A 309 5.36 1.41 -37.45
CA PRO A 309 5.88 0.58 -38.54
C PRO A 309 5.40 1.05 -39.94
N PHE A 310 4.16 1.54 -40.07
CA PHE A 310 3.71 2.07 -41.38
C PHE A 310 4.60 3.19 -41.85
N ILE A 311 4.96 4.14 -41.00
CA ILE A 311 5.85 5.25 -41.33
C ILE A 311 7.29 4.76 -41.43
N GLY A 312 7.78 4.01 -40.44
CA GLY A 312 9.18 3.62 -40.37
C GLY A 312 9.60 2.66 -41.49
N ILE A 313 8.79 1.64 -41.78
CA ILE A 313 9.05 0.70 -42.89
C ILE A 313 9.02 1.44 -44.23
N LYS A 314 8.03 2.33 -44.44
CA LYS A 314 7.96 3.11 -45.67
C LYS A 314 9.16 4.03 -45.88
N LEU A 315 9.62 4.70 -44.81
CA LEU A 315 10.83 5.55 -44.91
C LEU A 315 12.08 4.73 -45.22
N ILE A 316 12.23 3.54 -44.66
CA ILE A 316 13.36 2.66 -44.95
C ILE A 316 13.27 2.12 -46.38
N ASP A 317 12.08 1.73 -46.85
CA ASP A 317 11.85 1.29 -48.23
C ASP A 317 12.26 2.38 -49.24
N LEU A 318 11.90 3.62 -49.00
CA LEU A 318 12.33 4.75 -49.83
C LEU A 318 13.84 4.92 -49.80
N LEU A 319 14.48 4.86 -48.64
CA LEU A 319 15.95 4.95 -48.52
C LEU A 319 16.66 3.82 -49.27
N LEU A 320 16.19 2.59 -49.15
CA LEU A 320 16.74 1.43 -49.86
C LEU A 320 16.60 1.57 -51.36
N THR A 321 15.47 2.10 -51.81
CA THR A 321 15.22 2.37 -53.26
C THR A 321 16.17 3.42 -53.80
N VAL A 322 16.43 4.51 -53.07
CA VAL A 322 17.39 5.56 -53.43
C VAL A 322 18.82 5.02 -53.51
N VAL A 323 19.20 4.10 -52.63
CA VAL A 323 20.52 3.43 -52.65
C VAL A 323 20.65 2.39 -53.76
N GLY A 324 19.56 2.09 -54.48
CA GLY A 324 19.60 1.18 -55.65
C GLY A 324 19.25 -0.28 -55.31
N VAL A 325 18.78 -0.57 -54.10
CA VAL A 325 18.23 -1.88 -53.79
C VAL A 325 16.85 -2.02 -54.45
N ARG A 326 16.70 -3.04 -55.30
CA ARG A 326 15.45 -3.32 -56.02
C ARG A 326 14.93 -4.73 -55.80
#